data_911d6762d9ba734216e0641ce96ded01
#
_entry.id   911d6762d9ba734216e0641ce96ded01
#
_cell.length_a   1.000
_cell.length_b   1.000
_cell.length_c   1.000
_cell.angle_alpha   90.00
_cell.angle_beta   90.00
_cell.angle_gamma   90.00
#
_symmetry.space_group_name_H-M   'P 1'
#
loop_
_entity.id
_entity.type
_entity.pdbx_description
1 polymer ?
#
loop_
_entity_poly.entity_id
_entity_poly.type
_entity_poly.pdbx_seq_one_letter_code
_entity_poly.pdbx_strand_id
1 'polypeptide(L)'
;MLRKRLRNSALPDNVKYRISEFVDVLREGSEIKEHRQYYYYERLLILSKVLGERILNPSKQDMIKAISKLRDRTTVRHASYSPSTISDFKKVLKKFVKYVNDGELPKFWNDIHAEKIKRRYSAADQMITYDELQSLLNASKNQRDKALISILWDSGIRASELLKLKVKDFQKSSDGLYAILNIQEGSKNYKQRTVILTGDSVVLVPQYIEFLKEFLKGKFTEDGFLFIGIGKEKPGMNLTYDDLRSIIQKNAKRSGIQKPTSPHLFRHSAATRMAAESLPVQVFTKQMGWSSNKIADDYTHLDSKSQIKAILKPQGIPITDEELKKPLSKVNRKCPRCHVVNTGSARFCSNCGSPMRSEEFVKVEEERLKVMDTLKESNLIVIVG
;
A
#
# COMPACT_ATOMS: atom_id res chain seq x y z
N MET A 1 -11.04 22.11 15.02
CA MET A 1 -10.63 23.14 14.04
C MET A 1 -11.77 23.49 13.06
N LEU A 2 -12.43 22.60 12.37
CA LEU A 2 -13.50 22.91 11.39
C LEU A 2 -14.80 23.43 11.99
N ARG A 3 -15.24 22.95 13.16
CA ARG A 3 -16.35 23.58 13.88
C ARG A 3 -16.11 25.07 14.15
N LYS A 4 -14.89 25.45 14.50
CA LYS A 4 -14.49 26.86 14.67
C LYS A 4 -14.57 27.65 13.33
N ARG A 5 -14.12 27.02 12.22
CA ARG A 5 -14.24 27.60 10.87
C ARG A 5 -15.70 27.77 10.43
N LEU A 6 -16.57 26.81 10.74
CA LEU A 6 -18.00 26.90 10.46
C LEU A 6 -18.64 28.05 11.28
N ARG A 7 -18.37 28.11 12.60
CA ARG A 7 -18.88 29.19 13.47
C ARG A 7 -18.44 30.57 12.98
N ASN A 8 -17.19 30.71 12.55
CA ASN A 8 -16.64 32.00 12.09
C ASN A 8 -16.92 32.30 10.60
N SER A 9 -17.72 31.48 9.91
CA SER A 9 -18.10 31.72 8.52
C SER A 9 -19.23 32.76 8.44
N ALA A 10 -19.30 33.45 7.31
CA ALA A 10 -20.38 34.43 6.99
C ALA A 10 -21.70 33.73 6.58
N LEU A 11 -21.88 32.45 6.93
CA LEU A 11 -23.12 31.70 6.63
C LEU A 11 -24.23 32.07 7.62
N PRO A 12 -25.52 31.97 7.23
CA PRO A 12 -26.65 32.13 8.13
C PRO A 12 -26.58 31.14 9.29
N ASP A 13 -27.05 31.55 10.45
CA ASP A 13 -26.92 30.74 11.68
C ASP A 13 -27.75 29.46 11.62
N ASN A 14 -28.92 29.46 10.96
CA ASN A 14 -29.71 28.27 10.70
C ASN A 14 -28.92 27.23 9.88
N VAL A 15 -28.13 27.63 8.88
CA VAL A 15 -27.28 26.73 8.09
C VAL A 15 -26.16 26.17 8.95
N LYS A 16 -25.48 27.02 9.76
CA LYS A 16 -24.41 26.59 10.66
C LYS A 16 -24.93 25.56 11.68
N TYR A 17 -26.11 25.84 12.25
CA TYR A 17 -26.77 24.94 13.20
C TYR A 17 -27.05 23.58 12.57
N ARG A 18 -27.77 23.55 11.42
CA ARG A 18 -28.16 22.30 10.75
C ARG A 18 -26.95 21.46 10.30
N ILE A 19 -25.86 22.09 9.86
CA ILE A 19 -24.62 21.37 9.53
C ILE A 19 -24.00 20.74 10.78
N SER A 20 -23.94 21.48 11.88
CA SER A 20 -23.37 20.97 13.12
C SER A 20 -24.20 19.81 13.67
N GLU A 21 -25.51 20.00 13.75
CA GLU A 21 -26.48 18.99 14.18
C GLU A 21 -26.38 17.69 13.34
N PHE A 22 -26.35 17.83 12.02
CA PHE A 22 -26.16 16.68 11.11
C PHE A 22 -24.89 15.88 11.40
N VAL A 23 -23.77 16.55 11.60
CA VAL A 23 -22.51 15.85 11.89
C VAL A 23 -22.52 15.24 13.29
N ASP A 24 -23.19 15.85 14.26
CA ASP A 24 -23.35 15.33 15.61
C ASP A 24 -24.26 14.07 15.62
N VAL A 25 -25.39 14.11 14.90
CA VAL A 25 -26.25 12.92 14.71
C VAL A 25 -25.49 11.78 14.04
N LEU A 26 -24.66 12.07 13.03
CA LEU A 26 -23.82 11.04 12.41
C LEU A 26 -22.77 10.48 13.39
N ARG A 27 -22.23 11.31 14.27
CA ARG A 27 -21.26 10.87 15.27
C ARG A 27 -21.91 9.91 16.27
N GLU A 28 -23.08 10.25 16.77
CA GLU A 28 -23.79 9.47 17.77
C GLU A 28 -24.42 8.22 17.19
N GLY A 29 -25.08 8.33 16.03
CA GLY A 29 -25.80 7.20 15.41
C GLY A 29 -24.93 6.18 14.65
N SER A 30 -23.75 6.55 14.18
CA SER A 30 -22.89 5.68 13.37
C SER A 30 -21.43 5.63 13.81
N GLU A 31 -21.11 6.18 14.98
CA GLU A 31 -19.74 6.22 15.55
C GLU A 31 -18.68 6.68 14.53
N ILE A 32 -19.01 7.70 13.72
CA ILE A 32 -18.05 8.19 12.72
C ILE A 32 -16.83 8.78 13.42
N LYS A 33 -15.65 8.34 13.00
CA LYS A 33 -14.37 8.82 13.52
C LYS A 33 -14.14 10.29 13.16
N GLU A 34 -13.27 10.97 13.89
CA GLU A 34 -12.96 12.39 13.75
C GLU A 34 -12.66 12.82 12.30
N HIS A 35 -11.83 12.03 11.58
CA HIS A 35 -11.51 12.31 10.18
C HIS A 35 -12.74 12.29 9.25
N ARG A 36 -13.77 11.49 9.58
CA ARG A 36 -15.02 11.42 8.81
C ARG A 36 -15.92 12.60 9.15
N GLN A 37 -15.92 13.07 10.40
CA GLN A 37 -16.58 14.34 10.77
C GLN A 37 -15.95 15.50 10.01
N TYR A 38 -14.59 15.56 9.98
CA TYR A 38 -13.84 16.53 9.18
C TYR A 38 -14.27 16.52 7.72
N TYR A 39 -14.39 15.34 7.11
CA TYR A 39 -14.84 15.15 5.73
C TYR A 39 -16.21 15.78 5.46
N TYR A 40 -17.20 15.60 6.35
CA TYR A 40 -18.52 16.19 6.19
C TYR A 40 -18.49 17.70 6.38
N TYR A 41 -17.86 18.18 7.42
CA TYR A 41 -17.74 19.63 7.68
C TYR A 41 -17.09 20.37 6.52
N GLU A 42 -15.97 19.88 6.03
CA GLU A 42 -15.24 20.51 4.93
C GLU A 42 -16.10 20.65 3.67
N ARG A 43 -16.76 19.55 3.27
CA ARG A 43 -17.57 19.52 2.06
C ARG A 43 -18.82 20.35 2.18
N LEU A 44 -19.52 20.31 3.30
CA LEU A 44 -20.71 21.12 3.53
C LEU A 44 -20.35 22.60 3.62
N LEU A 45 -19.23 22.95 4.25
CA LEU A 45 -18.76 24.34 4.28
C LEU A 45 -18.44 24.89 2.87
N ILE A 46 -17.83 24.06 2.01
CA ILE A 46 -17.56 24.45 0.62
C ILE A 46 -18.86 24.62 -0.18
N LEU A 47 -19.80 23.69 -0.04
CA LEU A 47 -21.10 23.73 -0.70
C LEU A 47 -21.95 24.92 -0.22
N SER A 48 -21.95 25.22 1.09
CA SER A 48 -22.66 26.35 1.66
C SER A 48 -22.17 27.71 1.12
N LYS A 49 -20.87 27.83 0.84
CA LYS A 49 -20.32 29.03 0.20
C LYS A 49 -20.85 29.27 -1.23
N VAL A 50 -21.28 28.20 -1.90
CA VAL A 50 -21.84 28.28 -3.27
C VAL A 50 -23.35 28.43 -3.25
N LEU A 51 -24.04 27.73 -2.36
CA LEU A 51 -25.50 27.64 -2.29
C LEU A 51 -26.12 28.65 -1.30
N GLY A 52 -25.36 29.13 -0.33
CA GLY A 52 -25.90 29.94 0.77
C GLY A 52 -26.95 29.12 1.55
N GLU A 53 -28.04 29.76 1.91
CA GLU A 53 -29.16 29.14 2.64
C GLU A 53 -29.88 28.05 1.83
N ARG A 54 -29.83 28.11 0.50
CA ARG A 54 -30.41 27.11 -0.38
C ARG A 54 -29.82 25.70 -0.23
N ILE A 55 -28.71 25.54 0.49
CA ILE A 55 -28.16 24.22 0.81
C ILE A 55 -29.11 23.36 1.63
N LEU A 56 -30.03 23.96 2.38
CA LEU A 56 -31.05 23.24 3.17
C LEU A 56 -32.11 22.58 2.30
N ASN A 57 -32.51 23.25 1.20
CA ASN A 57 -33.48 22.70 0.24
C ASN A 57 -33.14 23.18 -1.19
N PRO A 58 -32.09 22.63 -1.82
CA PRO A 58 -31.63 23.06 -3.12
C PRO A 58 -32.57 22.58 -4.24
N SER A 59 -32.87 23.46 -5.19
CA SER A 59 -33.54 23.07 -6.44
C SER A 59 -32.59 22.31 -7.39
N LYS A 60 -33.14 21.70 -8.45
CA LYS A 60 -32.33 21.06 -9.51
C LYS A 60 -31.34 22.06 -10.15
N GLN A 61 -31.76 23.32 -10.36
CA GLN A 61 -30.91 24.35 -10.93
C GLN A 61 -29.78 24.78 -9.96
N ASP A 62 -30.07 24.87 -8.66
CA ASP A 62 -29.05 25.14 -7.65
C ASP A 62 -27.97 24.08 -7.64
N MET A 63 -28.36 22.81 -7.75
CA MET A 63 -27.44 21.69 -7.85
C MET A 63 -26.56 21.76 -9.09
N ILE A 64 -27.13 22.02 -10.26
CA ILE A 64 -26.37 22.15 -11.51
C ILE A 64 -25.36 23.29 -11.39
N LYS A 65 -25.77 24.47 -10.91
CA LYS A 65 -24.90 25.62 -10.71
C LYS A 65 -23.79 25.30 -9.68
N ALA A 66 -24.11 24.64 -8.59
CA ALA A 66 -23.12 24.26 -7.58
C ALA A 66 -22.07 23.31 -8.14
N ILE A 67 -22.48 22.29 -8.88
CA ILE A 67 -21.58 21.31 -9.52
C ILE A 67 -20.67 21.99 -10.56
N SER A 68 -21.24 22.87 -11.41
CA SER A 68 -20.45 23.65 -12.37
C SER A 68 -19.39 24.48 -11.66
N LYS A 69 -19.77 25.30 -10.67
CA LYS A 69 -18.82 26.08 -9.88
C LYS A 69 -17.74 25.26 -9.18
N LEU A 70 -18.06 24.02 -8.75
CA LEU A 70 -17.06 23.12 -8.16
C LEU A 70 -16.11 22.54 -9.23
N ARG A 71 -16.56 22.31 -10.46
CA ARG A 71 -15.70 21.89 -11.58
C ARG A 71 -14.72 23.00 -11.97
N ASP A 72 -15.18 24.22 -11.99
CA ASP A 72 -14.36 25.40 -12.35
C ASP A 72 -13.43 25.86 -11.21
N ARG A 73 -13.68 25.36 -9.98
CA ARG A 73 -12.91 25.75 -8.80
C ARG A 73 -11.55 25.06 -8.79
N THR A 74 -10.51 25.87 -8.70
CA THR A 74 -9.16 25.37 -8.42
C THR A 74 -8.97 25.06 -6.94
N THR A 75 -8.26 23.97 -6.66
CA THR A 75 -7.80 23.62 -5.30
C THR A 75 -6.65 24.54 -4.88
N VAL A 76 -6.25 24.46 -3.60
CA VAL A 76 -5.03 25.16 -3.10
C VAL A 76 -3.77 24.81 -3.95
N ARG A 77 -3.81 23.70 -4.67
CA ARG A 77 -2.73 23.26 -5.59
C ARG A 77 -2.95 23.69 -7.04
N HIS A 78 -3.85 24.63 -7.29
CA HIS A 78 -4.20 25.13 -8.63
C HIS A 78 -4.69 24.03 -9.61
N ALA A 79 -5.26 22.97 -9.10
CA ALA A 79 -5.86 21.89 -9.88
C ALA A 79 -7.38 21.85 -9.67
N SER A 80 -8.15 21.56 -10.71
CA SER A 80 -9.60 21.35 -10.60
C SER A 80 -9.91 20.10 -9.75
N TYR A 81 -11.12 20.07 -9.16
CA TYR A 81 -11.55 18.87 -8.44
C TYR A 81 -11.71 17.68 -9.39
N SER A 82 -11.19 16.53 -8.98
CA SER A 82 -11.36 15.29 -9.74
C SER A 82 -12.83 14.88 -9.82
N PRO A 83 -13.26 14.12 -10.86
CA PRO A 83 -14.62 13.60 -10.96
C PRO A 83 -15.05 12.81 -9.71
N SER A 84 -14.11 12.08 -9.04
CA SER A 84 -14.37 11.39 -7.79
C SER A 84 -14.70 12.35 -6.64
N THR A 85 -13.97 13.46 -6.54
CA THR A 85 -14.22 14.48 -5.53
C THR A 85 -15.58 15.16 -5.77
N ILE A 86 -15.94 15.45 -7.03
CA ILE A 86 -17.26 15.99 -7.38
C ILE A 86 -18.37 14.98 -7.00
N SER A 87 -18.17 13.69 -7.30
CA SER A 87 -19.10 12.64 -6.86
C SER A 87 -19.29 12.60 -5.36
N ASP A 88 -18.22 12.82 -4.59
CA ASP A 88 -18.29 12.87 -3.14
C ASP A 88 -19.06 14.09 -2.62
N PHE A 89 -18.91 15.26 -3.24
CA PHE A 89 -19.74 16.43 -2.93
C PHE A 89 -21.24 16.13 -3.15
N LYS A 90 -21.60 15.49 -4.27
CA LYS A 90 -22.98 15.07 -4.56
C LYS A 90 -23.53 14.14 -3.47
N LYS A 91 -22.75 13.13 -3.08
CA LYS A 91 -23.14 12.15 -2.03
C LYS A 91 -23.34 12.82 -0.67
N VAL A 92 -22.42 13.71 -0.27
CA VAL A 92 -22.51 14.43 0.99
C VAL A 92 -23.75 15.32 1.01
N LEU A 93 -23.97 16.09 -0.05
CA LEU A 93 -25.15 16.97 -0.13
C LEU A 93 -26.44 16.18 -0.13
N LYS A 94 -26.53 15.09 -0.92
CA LYS A 94 -27.70 14.19 -0.90
C LYS A 94 -28.01 13.68 0.51
N LYS A 95 -26.99 13.25 1.25
CA LYS A 95 -27.18 12.76 2.63
C LYS A 95 -27.61 13.87 3.58
N PHE A 96 -27.06 15.08 3.42
CA PHE A 96 -27.41 16.24 4.21
C PHE A 96 -28.85 16.70 3.94
N VAL A 97 -29.24 16.86 2.67
CA VAL A 97 -30.60 17.25 2.28
C VAL A 97 -31.64 16.23 2.76
N LYS A 98 -31.32 14.93 2.65
CA LYS A 98 -32.18 13.87 3.20
C LYS A 98 -32.36 14.01 4.72
N TYR A 99 -31.31 14.37 5.44
CA TYR A 99 -31.38 14.62 6.88
C TYR A 99 -32.25 15.84 7.22
N VAL A 100 -32.03 16.96 6.51
CA VAL A 100 -32.77 18.21 6.76
C VAL A 100 -34.27 18.09 6.46
N ASN A 101 -34.64 17.21 5.52
CA ASN A 101 -36.03 16.96 5.11
C ASN A 101 -36.56 15.61 5.68
N ASP A 102 -36.24 15.27 6.91
CA ASP A 102 -36.77 14.14 7.69
C ASP A 102 -36.77 12.79 6.95
N GLY A 103 -35.78 12.57 6.13
CA GLY A 103 -35.61 11.33 5.38
C GLY A 103 -36.09 11.37 3.94
N GLU A 104 -36.77 12.42 3.52
CA GLU A 104 -37.26 12.59 2.15
C GLU A 104 -36.24 13.28 1.24
N LEU A 105 -36.36 13.00 -0.05
CA LEU A 105 -35.57 13.65 -1.08
C LEU A 105 -36.48 14.14 -2.21
N PRO A 106 -36.30 15.38 -2.69
CA PRO A 106 -36.98 15.85 -3.90
C PRO A 106 -36.78 14.88 -5.08
N LYS A 107 -37.82 14.66 -5.88
CA LYS A 107 -37.83 13.66 -7.00
C LYS A 107 -36.64 13.81 -7.96
N PHE A 108 -36.20 15.04 -8.23
CA PHE A 108 -35.08 15.31 -9.15
C PHE A 108 -33.75 14.69 -8.71
N TRP A 109 -33.58 14.30 -7.43
CA TRP A 109 -32.38 13.61 -6.98
C TRP A 109 -32.18 12.24 -7.63
N ASN A 110 -33.24 11.63 -8.14
CA ASN A 110 -33.15 10.37 -8.90
C ASN A 110 -32.42 10.57 -10.24
N ASP A 111 -32.48 11.79 -10.79
CA ASP A 111 -31.78 12.15 -12.05
C ASP A 111 -30.31 12.54 -11.81
N ILE A 112 -29.94 12.84 -10.56
CA ILE A 112 -28.56 13.21 -10.21
C ILE A 112 -27.77 11.96 -9.85
N HIS A 113 -27.31 11.26 -10.87
CA HIS A 113 -26.44 10.11 -10.67
C HIS A 113 -25.04 10.58 -10.27
N ALA A 114 -24.46 9.91 -9.26
CA ALA A 114 -23.02 9.96 -9.09
C ALA A 114 -22.38 9.34 -10.34
N GLU A 115 -21.51 10.07 -11.00
CA GLU A 115 -20.80 9.53 -12.17
C GLU A 115 -20.20 8.17 -11.76
N LYS A 116 -20.54 7.10 -12.52
CA LYS A 116 -19.87 5.82 -12.40
C LYS A 116 -18.44 6.04 -12.84
N ILE A 117 -17.59 6.42 -11.90
CA ILE A 117 -16.17 6.53 -12.16
C ILE A 117 -15.72 5.11 -12.43
N LYS A 118 -15.52 4.78 -13.70
CA LYS A 118 -14.75 3.58 -14.03
C LYS A 118 -13.44 3.75 -13.28
N ARG A 119 -13.24 2.97 -12.22
CA ARG A 119 -11.94 2.88 -11.57
C ARG A 119 -10.99 2.45 -12.68
N ARG A 120 -10.27 3.42 -13.26
CA ARG A 120 -9.10 3.10 -14.06
C ARG A 120 -8.12 2.54 -13.05
N TYR A 121 -8.13 1.22 -12.89
CA TYR A 121 -6.95 0.57 -12.33
C TYR A 121 -5.81 1.07 -13.18
N SER A 122 -4.82 1.63 -12.53
CA SER A 122 -3.69 2.20 -13.23
C SER A 122 -3.18 1.16 -14.20
N ALA A 123 -2.87 1.56 -15.42
CA ALA A 123 -2.30 0.70 -16.43
C ALA A 123 -1.14 -0.10 -15.81
N ALA A 124 -0.87 -1.30 -16.30
CA ALA A 124 0.20 -2.15 -15.78
C ALA A 124 1.52 -1.38 -15.62
N ASP A 125 1.78 -0.43 -16.51
CA ASP A 125 2.95 0.47 -16.50
C ASP A 125 3.04 1.39 -15.29
N GLN A 126 1.92 1.59 -14.55
CA GLN A 126 1.91 2.40 -13.33
C GLN A 126 2.19 1.57 -12.08
N MET A 127 2.17 0.23 -12.16
CA MET A 127 2.47 -0.64 -11.04
C MET A 127 3.98 -0.68 -10.78
N ILE A 128 4.35 -0.88 -9.50
CA ILE A 128 5.74 -1.12 -9.14
C ILE A 128 6.14 -2.48 -9.71
N THR A 129 7.22 -2.50 -10.47
CA THR A 129 7.83 -3.75 -10.98
C THR A 129 8.78 -4.35 -9.94
N TYR A 130 9.21 -5.60 -10.17
CA TYR A 130 10.19 -6.23 -9.29
C TYR A 130 11.56 -5.50 -9.33
N ASP A 131 11.98 -5.02 -10.48
CA ASP A 131 13.25 -4.30 -10.62
C ASP A 131 13.20 -2.92 -9.94
N GLU A 132 12.06 -2.24 -10.00
CA GLU A 132 11.81 -1.02 -9.24
C GLU A 132 11.79 -1.29 -7.73
N LEU A 133 11.22 -2.42 -7.28
CA LEU A 133 11.32 -2.84 -5.88
C LEU A 133 12.78 -2.99 -5.46
N GLN A 134 13.59 -3.70 -6.24
CA GLN A 134 15.01 -3.88 -5.93
C GLN A 134 15.75 -2.53 -5.89
N SER A 135 15.42 -1.63 -6.80
CA SER A 135 15.97 -0.26 -6.79
C SER A 135 15.58 0.51 -5.53
N LEU A 136 14.32 0.37 -5.07
CA LEU A 136 13.83 0.96 -3.80
C LEU A 136 14.57 0.38 -2.59
N LEU A 137 14.74 -0.93 -2.52
CA LEU A 137 15.43 -1.61 -1.43
C LEU A 137 16.91 -1.21 -1.37
N ASN A 138 17.57 -1.10 -2.54
CA ASN A 138 18.96 -0.68 -2.63
C ASN A 138 19.14 0.81 -2.27
N ALA A 139 18.19 1.67 -2.64
CA ALA A 139 18.21 3.09 -2.29
C ALA A 139 17.85 3.36 -0.82
N SER A 140 17.34 2.36 -0.11
CA SER A 140 16.97 2.47 1.30
C SER A 140 18.20 2.50 2.21
N LYS A 141 18.33 3.59 3.00
CA LYS A 141 19.53 3.85 3.82
C LYS A 141 19.58 3.07 5.14
N ASN A 142 18.48 2.42 5.53
CA ASN A 142 18.38 1.72 6.82
C ASN A 142 17.51 0.47 6.71
N GLN A 143 17.66 -0.43 7.68
CA GLN A 143 16.97 -1.71 7.71
C GLN A 143 15.45 -1.56 7.89
N ARG A 144 14.98 -0.55 8.64
CA ARG A 144 13.55 -0.27 8.79
C ARG A 144 12.87 -0.02 7.45
N ASP A 145 13.44 0.86 6.64
CA ASP A 145 12.85 1.23 5.35
C ASP A 145 12.81 0.04 4.40
N LYS A 146 13.88 -0.79 4.39
CA LYS A 146 13.91 -2.05 3.63
C LYS A 146 12.83 -3.02 4.07
N ALA A 147 12.71 -3.28 5.36
CA ALA A 147 11.70 -4.18 5.93
C ALA A 147 10.27 -3.68 5.67
N LEU A 148 10.04 -2.38 5.81
CA LEU A 148 8.75 -1.75 5.58
C LEU A 148 8.31 -1.86 4.10
N ILE A 149 9.20 -1.53 3.17
CA ILE A 149 8.95 -1.59 1.73
C ILE A 149 8.71 -3.04 1.30
N SER A 150 9.50 -3.99 1.81
CA SER A 150 9.34 -5.41 1.49
C SER A 150 8.01 -5.98 1.97
N ILE A 151 7.55 -5.65 3.20
CA ILE A 151 6.22 -6.08 3.68
C ILE A 151 5.10 -5.51 2.79
N LEU A 152 5.16 -4.22 2.45
CA LEU A 152 4.14 -3.61 1.58
C LEU A 152 4.05 -4.32 0.23
N TRP A 153 5.20 -4.66 -0.34
CA TRP A 153 5.29 -5.37 -1.61
C TRP A 153 4.77 -6.80 -1.50
N ASP A 154 5.24 -7.57 -0.53
CA ASP A 154 4.92 -8.99 -0.41
C ASP A 154 3.46 -9.24 -0.04
N SER A 155 2.94 -8.43 0.90
CA SER A 155 1.63 -8.64 1.49
C SER A 155 0.50 -7.84 0.85
N GLY A 156 0.79 -6.65 0.32
CA GLY A 156 -0.23 -5.69 -0.09
C GLY A 156 -1.16 -5.21 1.04
N ILE A 157 -0.78 -5.33 2.31
CA ILE A 157 -1.60 -4.88 3.44
C ILE A 157 -1.85 -3.37 3.40
N ARG A 158 -2.88 -2.92 4.12
CA ARG A 158 -3.18 -1.48 4.18
C ARG A 158 -2.16 -0.74 5.03
N ALA A 159 -1.91 0.52 4.68
CA ALA A 159 -1.03 1.39 5.48
C ALA A 159 -1.41 1.43 6.97
N SER A 160 -2.71 1.48 7.26
CA SER A 160 -3.22 1.48 8.64
C SER A 160 -3.01 0.16 9.38
N GLU A 161 -2.92 -0.96 8.66
CA GLU A 161 -2.59 -2.28 9.21
C GLU A 161 -1.10 -2.36 9.49
N LEU A 162 -0.25 -1.96 8.52
CA LEU A 162 1.20 -1.90 8.67
C LEU A 162 1.63 -1.10 9.90
N LEU A 163 1.04 0.10 10.09
CA LEU A 163 1.36 1.01 11.19
C LEU A 163 0.94 0.50 12.57
N LYS A 164 0.11 -0.53 12.63
CA LYS A 164 -0.36 -1.16 13.88
C LYS A 164 0.34 -2.47 14.20
N LEU A 165 1.16 -2.99 13.28
CA LEU A 165 1.88 -4.24 13.50
C LEU A 165 2.76 -4.15 14.74
N LYS A 166 2.70 -5.17 15.54
CA LYS A 166 3.62 -5.43 16.66
C LYS A 166 4.70 -6.42 16.22
N VAL A 167 5.81 -6.47 16.95
CA VAL A 167 6.90 -7.41 16.64
C VAL A 167 6.38 -8.85 16.62
N LYS A 168 5.58 -9.25 17.62
CA LYS A 168 4.98 -10.60 17.73
C LYS A 168 4.04 -10.99 16.59
N ASP A 169 3.54 -10.02 15.83
CA ASP A 169 2.64 -10.30 14.70
C ASP A 169 3.39 -10.88 13.49
N PHE A 170 4.72 -10.78 13.47
CA PHE A 170 5.57 -11.38 12.44
C PHE A 170 6.20 -12.68 12.95
N GLN A 171 5.91 -13.78 12.29
CA GLN A 171 6.41 -15.11 12.66
C GLN A 171 7.06 -15.77 11.44
N LYS A 172 8.36 -15.98 11.50
CA LYS A 172 9.11 -16.69 10.46
C LYS A 172 8.92 -18.18 10.61
N SER A 173 8.73 -18.91 9.50
CA SER A 173 8.69 -20.38 9.49
C SER A 173 10.03 -20.99 9.91
N SER A 174 10.00 -22.20 10.42
CA SER A 174 11.20 -22.92 10.88
C SER A 174 12.21 -23.16 9.76
N ASP A 175 11.73 -23.38 8.53
CA ASP A 175 12.57 -23.56 7.35
C ASP A 175 13.06 -22.24 6.74
N GLY A 176 12.50 -21.11 7.21
CA GLY A 176 12.85 -19.76 6.76
C GLY A 176 12.38 -19.39 5.36
N LEU A 177 11.55 -20.21 4.71
CA LEU A 177 11.10 -19.97 3.33
C LEU A 177 9.89 -19.03 3.24
N TYR A 178 9.09 -18.97 4.29
CA TYR A 178 7.95 -18.08 4.39
C TYR A 178 7.84 -17.45 5.78
N ALA A 179 6.98 -16.47 5.92
CA ALA A 179 6.60 -15.92 7.21
C ALA A 179 5.08 -15.72 7.27
N ILE A 180 4.57 -15.69 8.48
CA ILE A 180 3.18 -15.42 8.80
C ILE A 180 3.10 -14.01 9.41
N LEU A 181 2.17 -13.21 8.89
CA LEU A 181 1.87 -11.89 9.43
C LEU A 181 0.45 -11.90 9.95
N ASN A 182 0.29 -11.75 11.26
CA ASN A 182 -1.00 -11.72 11.93
C ASN A 182 -1.56 -10.30 11.96
N ILE A 183 -2.57 -10.04 11.13
CA ILE A 183 -3.25 -8.74 11.11
C ILE A 183 -4.35 -8.77 12.15
N GLN A 184 -4.18 -7.98 13.19
CA GLN A 184 -5.14 -7.84 14.27
C GLN A 184 -6.42 -7.14 13.79
N GLU A 185 -7.52 -7.38 14.49
CA GLU A 185 -8.79 -6.74 14.19
C GLU A 185 -8.66 -5.21 14.23
N GLY A 186 -9.00 -4.57 13.13
CA GLY A 186 -9.06 -3.12 13.01
C GLY A 186 -10.50 -2.64 13.15
N SER A 187 -10.79 -1.35 12.98
CA SER A 187 -12.17 -0.81 13.01
C SER A 187 -13.18 -1.64 12.18
N LYS A 188 -14.45 -1.57 12.54
CA LYS A 188 -15.73 -2.25 12.12
C LYS A 188 -15.77 -3.17 10.86
N ASN A 189 -14.81 -3.08 9.93
CA ASN A 189 -14.84 -3.83 8.66
C ASN A 189 -13.58 -4.70 8.43
N TYR A 190 -12.69 -4.85 9.40
CA TYR A 190 -11.44 -5.59 9.24
C TYR A 190 -11.39 -6.74 10.23
N LYS A 191 -11.74 -7.94 9.76
CA LYS A 191 -11.60 -9.17 10.53
C LYS A 191 -10.11 -9.50 10.71
N GLN A 192 -9.77 -10.05 11.85
CA GLN A 192 -8.47 -10.67 12.08
C GLN A 192 -8.18 -11.65 10.94
N ARG A 193 -6.99 -11.61 10.39
CA ARG A 193 -6.54 -12.52 9.35
C ARG A 193 -5.04 -12.75 9.37
N THR A 194 -4.68 -13.86 8.82
CA THR A 194 -3.29 -14.23 8.57
C THR A 194 -2.92 -13.90 7.12
N VAL A 195 -1.77 -13.28 6.93
CA VAL A 195 -1.18 -12.98 5.62
C VAL A 195 0.12 -13.77 5.49
N ILE A 196 0.28 -14.47 4.37
CA ILE A 196 1.49 -15.25 4.10
C ILE A 196 2.47 -14.40 3.29
N LEU A 197 3.72 -14.40 3.71
CA LEU A 197 4.83 -13.70 3.08
C LEU A 197 5.81 -14.74 2.53
N THR A 198 6.22 -14.58 1.28
CA THR A 198 7.17 -15.50 0.62
C THR A 198 8.32 -14.77 -0.08
N GLY A 199 8.31 -13.44 -0.03
CA GLY A 199 9.30 -12.58 -0.68
C GLY A 199 10.42 -12.11 0.26
N ASP A 200 11.04 -11.02 -0.13
CA ASP A 200 12.22 -10.46 0.56
C ASP A 200 11.95 -10.07 2.02
N SER A 201 10.69 -9.82 2.40
CA SER A 201 10.30 -9.52 3.78
C SER A 201 10.64 -10.63 4.78
N VAL A 202 10.67 -11.91 4.33
CA VAL A 202 11.04 -13.06 5.17
C VAL A 202 12.48 -12.97 5.68
N VAL A 203 13.34 -12.27 4.95
CA VAL A 203 14.75 -12.05 5.29
C VAL A 203 14.95 -10.67 5.94
N LEU A 204 14.36 -9.63 5.36
CA LEU A 204 14.64 -8.25 5.74
C LEU A 204 13.96 -7.85 7.06
N VAL A 205 12.80 -8.42 7.39
CA VAL A 205 12.10 -8.09 8.65
C VAL A 205 12.86 -8.64 9.87
N PRO A 206 13.31 -9.90 9.91
CA PRO A 206 14.16 -10.38 11.01
C PRO A 206 15.43 -9.54 11.21
N GLN A 207 16.11 -9.13 10.14
CA GLN A 207 17.28 -8.25 10.24
C GLN A 207 16.93 -6.90 10.89
N TYR A 208 15.75 -6.36 10.57
CA TYR A 208 15.27 -5.14 11.21
C TYR A 208 14.88 -5.38 12.69
N ILE A 209 14.30 -6.53 13.03
CA ILE A 209 13.97 -6.87 14.42
C ILE A 209 15.25 -6.97 15.26
N GLU A 210 16.32 -7.56 14.76
CA GLU A 210 17.60 -7.58 15.47
C GLU A 210 18.15 -6.15 15.67
N PHE A 211 18.09 -5.30 14.64
CA PHE A 211 18.41 -3.88 14.81
C PHE A 211 17.54 -3.21 15.88
N LEU A 212 16.22 -3.52 15.95
CA LEU A 212 15.32 -2.96 16.95
C LEU A 212 15.73 -3.36 18.38
N LYS A 213 16.17 -4.59 18.59
CA LYS A 213 16.67 -5.05 19.91
C LYS A 213 17.86 -4.21 20.37
N GLU A 214 18.80 -3.97 19.47
CA GLU A 214 19.96 -3.13 19.75
C GLU A 214 19.59 -1.66 19.94
N PHE A 215 18.73 -1.12 19.10
CA PHE A 215 18.30 0.29 19.12
C PHE A 215 17.51 0.64 20.39
N LEU A 216 16.57 -0.21 20.79
CA LEU A 216 15.72 0.01 21.96
C LEU A 216 16.38 -0.45 23.27
N LYS A 217 17.44 -1.24 23.18
CA LYS A 217 18.12 -1.83 24.34
C LYS A 217 17.11 -2.53 25.29
N GLY A 218 17.15 -2.25 26.58
CA GLY A 218 16.23 -2.83 27.56
C GLY A 218 14.74 -2.45 27.43
N LYS A 219 14.38 -1.60 26.47
CA LYS A 219 12.98 -1.22 26.18
C LYS A 219 12.35 -2.03 25.05
N PHE A 220 13.07 -2.96 24.44
CA PHE A 220 12.51 -3.85 23.42
C PHE A 220 11.48 -4.79 24.03
N THR A 221 10.34 -4.94 23.36
CA THR A 221 9.30 -5.91 23.73
C THR A 221 8.61 -6.41 22.45
N GLU A 222 8.18 -7.66 22.47
CA GLU A 222 7.42 -8.23 21.35
C GLU A 222 6.04 -7.60 21.17
N ASP A 223 5.48 -7.01 22.22
CA ASP A 223 4.25 -6.23 22.19
C ASP A 223 4.46 -4.79 21.66
N GLY A 224 5.70 -4.37 21.49
CA GLY A 224 6.05 -3.10 20.88
C GLY A 224 5.68 -3.03 19.40
N PHE A 225 5.49 -1.81 18.89
CA PHE A 225 5.23 -1.63 17.46
C PHE A 225 6.43 -2.07 16.62
N LEU A 226 6.15 -2.79 15.53
CA LEU A 226 7.19 -3.27 14.62
C LEU A 226 7.87 -2.08 13.91
N PHE A 227 7.12 -1.07 13.46
CA PHE A 227 7.67 0.08 12.73
C PHE A 227 7.61 1.35 13.56
N ILE A 228 8.78 1.84 13.95
CA ILE A 228 8.95 3.03 14.77
C ILE A 228 9.88 4.06 14.12
N GLY A 229 9.88 5.27 14.65
CA GLY A 229 10.85 6.30 14.30
C GLY A 229 12.25 5.93 14.78
N ILE A 230 13.24 5.99 13.87
CA ILE A 230 14.65 5.73 14.17
C ILE A 230 15.52 6.98 13.97
N GLY A 231 14.91 8.10 13.59
CA GLY A 231 15.60 9.38 13.40
C GLY A 231 15.66 10.19 14.69
N LYS A 232 16.47 11.24 14.69
CA LYS A 232 16.71 12.11 15.85
C LYS A 232 15.44 12.80 16.40
N GLU A 233 14.47 13.12 15.53
CA GLU A 233 13.27 13.87 15.93
C GLU A 233 12.22 13.01 16.67
N LYS A 234 12.11 11.74 16.33
CA LYS A 234 11.05 10.84 16.86
C LYS A 234 11.60 9.44 17.19
N PRO A 235 12.67 9.30 17.99
CA PRO A 235 13.24 7.99 18.29
C PRO A 235 12.25 7.15 19.11
N GLY A 236 11.98 5.93 18.68
CA GLY A 236 11.07 5.00 19.37
C GLY A 236 9.57 5.31 19.24
N MET A 237 9.19 6.44 18.65
CA MET A 237 7.77 6.81 18.50
C MET A 237 7.12 6.06 17.32
N ASN A 238 5.83 5.83 17.43
CA ASN A 238 5.04 5.21 16.36
C ASN A 238 5.07 6.05 15.09
N LEU A 239 5.18 5.38 13.95
CA LEU A 239 5.06 6.05 12.65
C LEU A 239 3.61 6.47 12.39
N THR A 240 3.44 7.67 11.86
CA THR A 240 2.17 8.16 11.31
C THR A 240 2.04 7.78 9.82
N TYR A 241 0.84 7.98 9.26
CA TYR A 241 0.64 7.81 7.81
C TYR A 241 1.53 8.74 6.97
N ASP A 242 1.73 9.97 7.44
CA ASP A 242 2.58 10.95 6.75
C ASP A 242 4.06 10.57 6.84
N ASP A 243 4.51 10.01 7.96
CA ASP A 243 5.86 9.45 8.09
C ASP A 243 6.06 8.30 7.10
N LEU A 244 5.12 7.33 7.04
CA LEU A 244 5.14 6.22 6.09
C LEU A 244 5.21 6.70 4.64
N ARG A 245 4.35 7.65 4.28
CA ARG A 245 4.33 8.25 2.95
C ARG A 245 5.65 8.93 2.62
N SER A 246 6.18 9.71 3.56
CA SER A 246 7.48 10.39 3.41
C SER A 246 8.63 9.42 3.20
N ILE A 247 8.67 8.31 3.96
CA ILE A 247 9.67 7.23 3.81
C ILE A 247 9.63 6.69 2.39
N ILE A 248 8.45 6.29 1.90
CA ILE A 248 8.28 5.73 0.56
C ILE A 248 8.71 6.73 -0.51
N GLN A 249 8.25 7.97 -0.43
CA GLN A 249 8.58 9.01 -1.42
C GLN A 249 10.07 9.35 -1.44
N LYS A 250 10.73 9.43 -0.28
CA LYS A 250 12.17 9.67 -0.20
C LYS A 250 12.97 8.53 -0.83
N ASN A 251 12.58 7.28 -0.61
CA ASN A 251 13.25 6.13 -1.21
C ASN A 251 12.98 6.06 -2.73
N ALA A 252 11.75 6.35 -3.18
CA ALA A 252 11.42 6.43 -4.61
C ALA A 252 12.24 7.50 -5.33
N LYS A 253 12.38 8.69 -4.73
CA LYS A 253 13.22 9.75 -5.30
C LYS A 253 14.69 9.33 -5.42
N ARG A 254 15.23 8.64 -4.40
CA ARG A 254 16.63 8.16 -4.44
C ARG A 254 16.85 7.05 -5.45
N SER A 255 15.86 6.20 -5.69
CA SER A 255 15.93 5.12 -6.67
C SER A 255 15.68 5.57 -8.11
N GLY A 256 15.38 6.86 -8.34
CA GLY A 256 15.10 7.39 -9.67
C GLY A 256 13.71 7.06 -10.23
N ILE A 257 12.81 6.51 -9.42
CA ILE A 257 11.45 6.17 -9.86
C ILE A 257 10.63 7.45 -10.07
N GLN A 258 10.16 7.68 -11.30
CA GLN A 258 9.42 8.88 -11.68
C GLN A 258 7.92 8.81 -11.38
N LYS A 259 7.37 7.60 -11.26
CA LYS A 259 5.93 7.43 -10.97
C LYS A 259 5.57 7.79 -9.52
N PRO A 260 4.36 8.32 -9.28
CA PRO A 260 3.90 8.64 -7.93
C PRO A 260 3.82 7.39 -7.05
N THR A 261 4.76 7.25 -6.11
CA THR A 261 4.80 6.11 -5.18
C THR A 261 4.05 6.41 -3.89
N SER A 262 3.24 5.45 -3.44
CA SER A 262 2.44 5.54 -2.22
C SER A 262 2.19 4.16 -1.64
N PRO A 263 1.80 4.03 -0.35
CA PRO A 263 1.39 2.73 0.22
C PRO A 263 0.27 2.06 -0.58
N HIS A 264 -0.63 2.86 -1.16
CA HIS A 264 -1.75 2.35 -1.95
C HIS A 264 -1.29 1.76 -3.29
N LEU A 265 -0.27 2.36 -3.93
CA LEU A 265 0.33 1.80 -5.13
C LEU A 265 0.97 0.43 -4.87
N PHE A 266 1.69 0.25 -3.75
CA PHE A 266 2.21 -1.07 -3.35
C PHE A 266 1.10 -2.10 -3.22
N ARG A 267 -0.01 -1.72 -2.60
CA ARG A 267 -1.18 -2.60 -2.49
C ARG A 267 -1.79 -2.97 -3.84
N HIS A 268 -1.91 -2.01 -4.77
CA HIS A 268 -2.37 -2.28 -6.13
C HIS A 268 -1.40 -3.20 -6.87
N SER A 269 -0.10 -2.95 -6.77
CA SER A 269 0.94 -3.79 -7.39
C SER A 269 0.90 -5.22 -6.86
N ALA A 270 0.75 -5.40 -5.54
CA ALA A 270 0.60 -6.72 -4.93
C ALA A 270 -0.68 -7.43 -5.42
N ALA A 271 -1.81 -6.72 -5.48
CA ALA A 271 -3.06 -7.28 -5.96
C ALA A 271 -2.97 -7.70 -7.43
N THR A 272 -2.41 -6.87 -8.30
CA THR A 272 -2.21 -7.18 -9.72
C THR A 272 -1.30 -8.40 -9.90
N ARG A 273 -0.20 -8.47 -9.13
CA ARG A 273 0.72 -9.60 -9.16
C ARG A 273 0.05 -10.90 -8.70
N MET A 274 -0.65 -10.89 -7.57
CA MET A 274 -1.36 -12.07 -7.06
C MET A 274 -2.46 -12.55 -8.00
N ALA A 275 -3.17 -11.64 -8.66
CA ALA A 275 -4.15 -11.98 -9.69
C ALA A 275 -3.47 -12.66 -10.89
N ALA A 276 -2.34 -12.14 -11.35
CA ALA A 276 -1.58 -12.72 -12.46
C ALA A 276 -0.89 -14.06 -12.09
N GLU A 277 -0.68 -14.35 -10.81
CA GLU A 277 -0.21 -15.65 -10.30
C GLU A 277 -1.35 -16.67 -10.20
N SER A 278 -2.57 -16.32 -10.56
CA SER A 278 -3.76 -17.19 -10.61
C SER A 278 -4.11 -17.83 -9.26
N LEU A 279 -3.94 -17.06 -8.18
CA LEU A 279 -4.39 -17.52 -6.85
C LEU A 279 -5.92 -17.69 -6.84
N PRO A 280 -6.46 -18.74 -6.17
CA PRO A 280 -7.89 -18.87 -5.96
C PRO A 280 -8.49 -17.58 -5.35
N VAL A 281 -9.63 -17.12 -5.89
CA VAL A 281 -10.24 -15.83 -5.51
C VAL A 281 -10.47 -15.71 -4.00
N GLN A 282 -10.83 -16.81 -3.34
CA GLN A 282 -11.03 -16.85 -1.88
C GLN A 282 -9.72 -16.58 -1.12
N VAL A 283 -8.62 -17.21 -1.55
CA VAL A 283 -7.29 -17.04 -0.96
C VAL A 283 -6.82 -15.61 -1.19
N PHE A 284 -6.94 -15.12 -2.42
CA PHE A 284 -6.59 -13.75 -2.80
C PHE A 284 -7.40 -12.71 -1.99
N THR A 285 -8.72 -12.88 -1.90
CA THR A 285 -9.61 -12.00 -1.11
C THR A 285 -9.20 -11.98 0.36
N LYS A 286 -8.91 -13.15 0.95
CA LYS A 286 -8.46 -13.28 2.34
C LYS A 286 -7.10 -12.63 2.56
N GLN A 287 -6.14 -12.89 1.68
CA GLN A 287 -4.79 -12.31 1.73
C GLN A 287 -4.87 -10.77 1.72
N MET A 288 -5.64 -10.20 0.81
CA MET A 288 -5.83 -8.75 0.69
C MET A 288 -6.74 -8.15 1.77
N GLY A 289 -7.51 -8.96 2.51
CA GLY A 289 -8.47 -8.52 3.51
C GLY A 289 -9.60 -7.68 2.90
N TRP A 290 -10.17 -8.18 1.80
CA TRP A 290 -11.37 -7.61 1.20
C TRP A 290 -12.62 -8.26 1.80
N SER A 291 -13.68 -7.49 1.91
CA SER A 291 -14.98 -7.96 2.43
C SER A 291 -15.84 -8.65 1.36
N SER A 292 -15.45 -8.57 0.10
CA SER A 292 -16.21 -9.08 -1.03
C SER A 292 -15.27 -9.51 -2.17
N ASN A 293 -15.60 -10.61 -2.83
CA ASN A 293 -14.90 -11.09 -4.03
C ASN A 293 -15.03 -10.13 -5.22
N LYS A 294 -16.08 -9.29 -5.26
CA LYS A 294 -16.25 -8.27 -6.32
C LYS A 294 -15.05 -7.33 -6.48
N ILE A 295 -14.28 -7.13 -5.41
CA ILE A 295 -13.06 -6.30 -5.51
C ILE A 295 -11.95 -7.09 -6.20
N ALA A 296 -11.90 -8.41 -6.00
CA ALA A 296 -10.95 -9.28 -6.69
C ALA A 296 -11.22 -9.32 -8.19
N ASP A 297 -12.50 -9.30 -8.61
CA ASP A 297 -12.89 -9.31 -10.02
C ASP A 297 -12.30 -8.12 -10.79
N ASP A 298 -12.13 -6.99 -10.12
CA ASP A 298 -11.49 -5.79 -10.71
C ASP A 298 -10.00 -6.01 -11.10
N TYR A 299 -9.34 -7.05 -10.54
CA TYR A 299 -7.94 -7.41 -10.83
C TYR A 299 -7.81 -8.69 -11.65
N THR A 300 -8.85 -9.52 -11.70
CA THR A 300 -8.83 -10.82 -12.39
C THR A 300 -9.22 -10.71 -13.88
N HIS A 301 -8.88 -9.62 -14.54
CA HIS A 301 -8.90 -9.58 -15.99
C HIS A 301 -7.81 -10.52 -16.50
N LEU A 302 -8.15 -11.82 -16.55
CA LEU A 302 -7.29 -12.88 -17.04
C LEU A 302 -6.96 -12.58 -18.51
N ASP A 303 -5.73 -12.16 -18.76
CA ASP A 303 -5.20 -12.25 -20.10
C ASP A 303 -5.06 -13.74 -20.50
N SER A 304 -4.99 -14.02 -21.79
CA SER A 304 -4.89 -15.40 -22.29
C SER A 304 -3.69 -16.15 -21.67
N LYS A 305 -2.59 -15.47 -21.37
CA LYS A 305 -1.39 -16.07 -20.72
C LYS A 305 -1.67 -16.54 -19.29
N SER A 306 -2.34 -15.71 -18.49
CA SER A 306 -2.77 -16.07 -17.14
C SER A 306 -3.79 -17.19 -17.12
N GLN A 307 -4.70 -17.23 -18.11
CA GLN A 307 -5.69 -18.30 -18.30
C GLN A 307 -5.01 -19.63 -18.61
N ILE A 308 -4.03 -19.64 -19.52
CA ILE A 308 -3.23 -20.83 -19.87
C ILE A 308 -2.52 -21.37 -18.62
N LYS A 309 -1.83 -20.50 -17.85
CA LYS A 309 -1.17 -20.92 -16.59
C LYS A 309 -2.13 -21.52 -15.58
N ALA A 310 -3.30 -20.90 -15.40
CA ALA A 310 -4.30 -21.37 -14.44
C ALA A 310 -4.87 -22.75 -14.79
N ILE A 311 -4.97 -23.06 -16.07
CA ILE A 311 -5.51 -24.34 -16.56
C ILE A 311 -4.43 -25.42 -16.58
N LEU A 312 -3.24 -25.14 -17.12
CA LEU A 312 -2.21 -26.15 -17.34
C LEU A 312 -1.49 -26.58 -16.04
N LYS A 313 -1.21 -25.61 -15.15
CA LYS A 313 -0.44 -25.87 -13.93
C LYS A 313 -1.07 -26.92 -12.99
N PRO A 314 -2.39 -26.89 -12.68
CA PRO A 314 -3.02 -27.90 -11.84
C PRO A 314 -3.09 -29.29 -12.49
N GLN A 315 -3.05 -29.35 -13.83
CA GLN A 315 -3.10 -30.60 -14.60
C GLN A 315 -1.71 -31.23 -14.80
N GLY A 316 -0.65 -30.60 -14.27
CA GLY A 316 0.73 -31.06 -14.45
C GLY A 316 1.24 -30.94 -15.89
N ILE A 317 0.55 -30.22 -16.76
CA ILE A 317 0.95 -30.01 -18.15
C ILE A 317 2.15 -29.05 -18.18
N PRO A 318 3.29 -29.45 -18.77
CA PRO A 318 4.47 -28.60 -18.79
C PRO A 318 4.23 -27.35 -19.66
N ILE A 319 4.54 -26.18 -19.11
CA ILE A 319 4.51 -24.91 -19.84
C ILE A 319 5.83 -24.79 -20.60
N THR A 320 5.80 -24.82 -21.92
CA THR A 320 6.99 -24.77 -22.79
C THR A 320 7.40 -23.34 -23.15
N ASP A 321 6.46 -22.39 -23.13
CA ASP A 321 6.72 -20.99 -23.45
C ASP A 321 7.56 -20.34 -22.33
N GLU A 322 8.74 -19.84 -22.68
CA GLU A 322 9.69 -19.17 -21.78
C GLU A 322 9.09 -17.90 -21.11
N GLU A 323 8.25 -17.15 -21.81
CA GLU A 323 7.56 -16.00 -21.22
C GLU A 323 6.53 -16.42 -20.16
N LEU A 324 5.91 -17.58 -20.33
CA LEU A 324 4.97 -18.14 -19.36
C LEU A 324 5.66 -18.77 -18.16
N LYS A 325 6.91 -19.19 -18.26
CA LYS A 325 7.70 -19.79 -17.18
C LYS A 325 8.21 -18.75 -16.19
N LYS A 326 8.43 -17.49 -16.61
CA LYS A 326 9.03 -16.44 -15.75
C LYS A 326 8.12 -16.15 -14.54
N PRO A 327 8.62 -16.34 -13.30
CA PRO A 327 7.87 -15.95 -12.12
C PRO A 327 7.79 -14.42 -12.04
N LEU A 328 6.64 -13.92 -11.58
CA LEU A 328 6.40 -12.48 -11.37
C LEU A 328 7.14 -11.94 -10.13
N SER A 329 7.55 -12.82 -9.26
CA SER A 329 8.40 -12.53 -8.10
C SER A 329 9.50 -13.58 -7.96
N LYS A 330 10.67 -13.18 -7.49
CA LYS A 330 11.75 -14.12 -7.21
C LYS A 330 11.55 -14.70 -5.81
N VAL A 331 11.53 -16.02 -5.72
CA VAL A 331 11.37 -16.75 -4.46
C VAL A 331 12.70 -16.77 -3.71
N ASN A 332 12.64 -16.66 -2.39
CA ASN A 332 13.80 -16.81 -1.51
C ASN A 332 14.48 -18.17 -1.71
N ARG A 333 15.81 -18.23 -1.59
CA ARG A 333 16.61 -19.42 -1.85
C ARG A 333 17.52 -19.72 -0.67
N LYS A 334 17.69 -21.01 -0.37
CA LYS A 334 18.73 -21.46 0.56
C LYS A 334 20.09 -21.40 -0.14
N CYS A 335 21.11 -20.94 0.58
CA CYS A 335 22.48 -20.99 0.08
C CYS A 335 22.90 -22.46 -0.09
N PRO A 336 23.50 -22.85 -1.24
CA PRO A 336 23.96 -24.22 -1.44
C PRO A 336 25.08 -24.61 -0.46
N ARG A 337 25.83 -23.65 0.07
CA ARG A 337 26.97 -23.90 0.96
C ARG A 337 26.59 -23.90 2.43
N CYS A 338 25.90 -22.88 2.93
CA CYS A 338 25.62 -22.72 4.37
C CYS A 338 24.14 -22.82 4.73
N HIS A 339 23.27 -23.10 3.77
CA HIS A 339 21.82 -23.30 3.90
C HIS A 339 21.04 -22.10 4.44
N VAL A 340 21.68 -20.93 4.67
CA VAL A 340 20.99 -19.72 5.07
C VAL A 340 20.08 -19.24 3.93
N VAL A 341 18.85 -18.83 4.29
CA VAL A 341 17.88 -18.30 3.33
C VAL A 341 18.26 -16.88 2.96
N ASN A 342 18.33 -16.63 1.66
CA ASN A 342 18.63 -15.34 1.07
C ASN A 342 17.44 -14.87 0.22
N THR A 343 17.37 -13.56 -0.05
CA THR A 343 16.35 -12.99 -0.94
C THR A 343 16.46 -13.61 -2.34
N GLY A 344 15.34 -13.68 -3.06
CA GLY A 344 15.31 -14.23 -4.42
C GLY A 344 16.19 -13.46 -5.42
N SER A 345 16.55 -12.21 -5.10
CA SER A 345 17.43 -11.35 -5.90
C SER A 345 18.93 -11.50 -5.55
N ALA A 346 19.26 -12.14 -4.40
CA ALA A 346 20.63 -12.23 -3.94
C ALA A 346 21.56 -12.85 -5.00
N ARG A 347 22.65 -12.17 -5.28
CA ARG A 347 23.73 -12.67 -6.14
C ARG A 347 24.71 -13.51 -5.33
N PHE A 348 24.97 -13.09 -4.09
CA PHE A 348 25.83 -13.75 -3.12
C PHE A 348 25.10 -14.00 -1.82
N CYS A 349 25.51 -15.01 -1.07
CA CYS A 349 24.95 -15.32 0.23
C CYS A 349 25.32 -14.26 1.26
N SER A 350 24.32 -13.76 1.99
CA SER A 350 24.53 -12.74 3.03
C SER A 350 25.35 -13.21 4.23
N ASN A 351 25.45 -14.54 4.42
CA ASN A 351 26.18 -15.14 5.55
C ASN A 351 27.60 -15.57 5.18
N CYS A 352 27.76 -16.31 4.07
CA CYS A 352 29.05 -16.93 3.72
C CYS A 352 29.68 -16.39 2.43
N GLY A 353 29.09 -15.40 1.78
CA GLY A 353 29.57 -14.81 0.53
C GLY A 353 29.51 -15.71 -0.70
N SER A 354 29.05 -16.96 -0.59
CA SER A 354 28.98 -17.90 -1.72
C SER A 354 28.05 -17.38 -2.81
N PRO A 355 28.38 -17.53 -4.12
CA PRO A 355 27.47 -17.18 -5.21
C PRO A 355 26.15 -17.94 -5.08
N MET A 356 25.05 -17.27 -5.40
CA MET A 356 23.68 -17.81 -5.31
C MET A 356 23.09 -18.22 -6.66
N ARG A 357 23.83 -17.94 -7.77
CA ARG A 357 23.43 -18.21 -9.15
C ARG A 357 24.58 -18.77 -9.94
N SER A 358 24.28 -19.66 -10.90
CA SER A 358 25.28 -20.25 -11.80
C SER A 358 26.10 -19.20 -12.54
N GLU A 359 25.47 -18.14 -13.01
CA GLU A 359 26.11 -17.02 -13.70
C GLU A 359 27.18 -16.30 -12.83
N GLU A 360 26.91 -16.20 -11.54
CA GLU A 360 27.86 -15.58 -10.61
C GLU A 360 29.00 -16.55 -10.23
N PHE A 361 28.73 -17.85 -10.21
CA PHE A 361 29.79 -18.86 -10.07
C PHE A 361 30.81 -18.77 -11.20
N VAL A 362 30.32 -18.71 -12.44
CA VAL A 362 31.19 -18.60 -13.61
C VAL A 362 32.06 -17.34 -13.54
N LYS A 363 31.44 -16.18 -13.23
CA LYS A 363 32.19 -14.91 -13.11
C LYS A 363 33.27 -14.93 -12.03
N VAL A 364 32.91 -15.47 -10.85
CA VAL A 364 33.88 -15.58 -9.74
C VAL A 364 35.02 -16.50 -10.09
N GLU A 365 34.77 -17.60 -10.81
CA GLU A 365 35.84 -18.52 -11.25
C GLU A 365 36.72 -17.92 -12.38
N GLU A 366 36.12 -17.17 -13.31
CA GLU A 366 36.86 -16.41 -14.31
C GLU A 366 37.78 -15.34 -13.70
N GLU A 367 37.25 -14.58 -12.71
CA GLU A 367 38.03 -13.59 -11.97
C GLU A 367 39.16 -14.25 -11.17
N ARG A 368 38.86 -15.39 -10.52
CA ARG A 368 39.83 -16.17 -9.77
C ARG A 368 40.98 -16.64 -10.68
N LEU A 369 40.65 -17.18 -11.86
CA LEU A 369 41.65 -17.60 -12.85
C LEU A 369 42.54 -16.43 -13.31
N LYS A 370 41.95 -15.26 -13.58
CA LYS A 370 42.71 -14.05 -13.95
C LYS A 370 43.66 -13.63 -12.83
N VAL A 371 43.20 -13.61 -11.60
CA VAL A 371 44.06 -13.28 -10.45
C VAL A 371 45.17 -14.30 -10.27
N MET A 372 44.89 -15.59 -10.44
CA MET A 372 45.89 -16.65 -10.38
C MET A 372 46.94 -16.51 -11.47
N ASP A 373 46.55 -16.16 -12.69
CA ASP A 373 47.49 -15.94 -13.78
C ASP A 373 48.36 -14.69 -13.54
N THR A 374 47.76 -13.59 -13.06
CA THR A 374 48.52 -12.40 -12.66
C THR A 374 49.52 -12.67 -11.53
N LEU A 375 49.14 -13.49 -10.57
CA LEU A 375 50.01 -13.88 -9.44
C LEU A 375 51.17 -14.80 -9.93
N LYS A 376 50.92 -15.68 -10.91
CA LYS A 376 51.98 -16.49 -11.56
C LYS A 376 52.98 -15.62 -12.32
N GLU A 377 52.49 -14.68 -13.12
CA GLU A 377 53.31 -13.73 -13.85
C GLU A 377 54.17 -12.83 -12.93
N SER A 378 53.68 -12.50 -11.77
CA SER A 378 54.38 -11.66 -10.79
C SER A 378 55.34 -12.42 -9.85
N ASN A 379 55.55 -13.72 -10.06
CA ASN A 379 56.38 -14.60 -9.20
C ASN A 379 55.97 -14.58 -7.69
N LEU A 380 54.74 -14.23 -7.38
CA LEU A 380 54.22 -14.14 -6.02
C LEU A 380 53.59 -15.44 -5.49
N ILE A 381 53.55 -16.50 -6.29
CA ILE A 381 53.09 -17.83 -5.83
C ILE A 381 54.27 -18.75 -5.66
N VAL A 382 54.68 -18.95 -4.44
CA VAL A 382 55.45 -20.12 -4.02
C VAL A 382 54.45 -21.28 -3.92
N ILE A 383 54.54 -22.22 -4.86
CA ILE A 383 53.76 -23.48 -4.77
C ILE A 383 54.37 -24.26 -3.62
N VAL A 384 53.69 -24.26 -2.46
CA VAL A 384 53.94 -25.22 -1.40
C VAL A 384 53.23 -26.50 -1.84
N GLY A 385 53.98 -27.52 -2.18
CA GLY A 385 53.54 -28.84 -2.57
C GLY A 385 52.88 -29.60 -1.43
#